data_5088950522ea1433616b33b88ffdef36
#
_entry.id   5088950522ea1433616b33b88ffdef36
#
_cell.length_a   1.000
_cell.length_b   1.000
_cell.length_c   1.000
_cell.angle_alpha   90.00
_cell.angle_beta   90.00
_cell.angle_gamma   90.00
#
_symmetry.space_group_name_H-M   'P 1'
#
loop_
_entity.id
_entity.type
_entity.pdbx_description
1 polymer ?
#
loop_
_entity_poly.entity_id
_entity_poly.type
_entity_poly.pdbx_seq_one_letter_code
_entity_poly.pdbx_strand_id
1 'polypeptide(L)'
;MEEIVFYPKFSIWAYATLIGIEIGALILFIFTIYPIFKYRNLKGLSGLIVTALLMVIIMIIFGYLLVIYRSMRYEFREDGLHLICGGYHDVIKYEDIESWEKKNLVFNPLASKRFPGFSLGNVYYSDEGMVRMYATSAGSNVLLIKTKKRKYGVTPDPKDEEKFIKELEKKVKN
;
A
#
# COMPACT_ATOMS: atom_id res chain seq x y z
N MET A 1 -9.55 17.93 -20.69
CA MET A 1 -8.09 17.76 -20.51
C MET A 1 -7.80 16.29 -20.24
N GLU A 2 -6.68 15.76 -20.74
CA GLU A 2 -6.29 14.38 -20.48
C GLU A 2 -5.90 14.20 -19.00
N GLU A 3 -6.50 13.23 -18.35
CA GLU A 3 -6.16 12.80 -17.02
C GLU A 3 -4.80 12.08 -17.07
N ILE A 4 -3.79 12.62 -16.39
CA ILE A 4 -2.45 12.04 -16.38
C ILE A 4 -2.33 11.14 -15.15
N VAL A 5 -2.10 9.85 -15.39
CA VAL A 5 -2.01 8.84 -14.33
C VAL A 5 -0.58 8.35 -14.20
N PHE A 6 -0.08 8.33 -12.96
CA PHE A 6 1.21 7.76 -12.59
C PHE A 6 1.03 6.59 -11.63
N TYR A 7 1.93 5.63 -11.72
CA TYR A 7 1.94 4.47 -10.85
C TYR A 7 3.18 4.48 -9.96
N PRO A 8 3.11 3.91 -8.74
CA PRO A 8 4.29 3.71 -7.93
C PRO A 8 5.16 2.59 -8.49
N LYS A 9 6.45 2.58 -8.10
CA LYS A 9 7.32 1.45 -8.34
C LYS A 9 6.89 0.27 -7.46
N PHE A 10 6.26 -0.74 -8.04
CA PHE A 10 5.90 -1.94 -7.31
C PHE A 10 7.14 -2.78 -6.96
N SER A 11 7.25 -3.17 -5.69
CA SER A 11 8.31 -4.07 -5.24
C SER A 11 7.99 -5.51 -5.62
N ILE A 12 8.86 -6.14 -6.43
CA ILE A 12 8.75 -7.57 -6.77
C ILE A 12 8.76 -8.43 -5.51
N TRP A 13 9.59 -8.08 -4.53
CA TRP A 13 9.68 -8.81 -3.26
C TRP A 13 8.39 -8.72 -2.43
N ALA A 14 7.78 -7.55 -2.34
CA ALA A 14 6.50 -7.40 -1.66
C ALA A 14 5.40 -8.24 -2.33
N TYR A 15 5.37 -8.20 -3.65
CA TYR A 15 4.42 -8.97 -4.45
C TYR A 15 4.64 -10.48 -4.29
N ALA A 16 5.89 -10.94 -4.39
CA ALA A 16 6.26 -12.34 -4.19
C ALA A 16 5.93 -12.83 -2.77
N THR A 17 6.14 -11.99 -1.75
CA THR A 17 5.78 -12.30 -0.36
C THR A 17 4.27 -12.49 -0.21
N LEU A 18 3.46 -11.56 -0.73
CA LEU A 18 1.99 -11.66 -0.67
C LEU A 18 1.47 -12.92 -1.38
N ILE A 19 1.95 -13.18 -2.60
CA ILE A 19 1.58 -14.39 -3.34
C ILE A 19 2.08 -15.65 -2.62
N GLY A 20 3.28 -15.64 -2.07
CA GLY A 20 3.84 -16.78 -1.33
C GLY A 20 2.98 -17.13 -0.10
N ILE A 21 2.49 -16.13 0.63
CA ILE A 21 1.58 -16.33 1.75
C ILE A 21 0.24 -16.93 1.27
N GLU A 22 -0.32 -16.42 0.17
CA GLU A 22 -1.56 -16.96 -0.42
C GLU A 22 -1.42 -18.43 -0.84
N ILE A 23 -0.35 -18.76 -1.57
CA ILE A 23 -0.08 -20.14 -1.98
C ILE A 23 0.13 -21.04 -0.76
N GLY A 24 0.91 -20.58 0.24
CA GLY A 24 1.13 -21.33 1.48
C GLY A 24 -0.16 -21.59 2.23
N ALA A 25 -1.01 -20.56 2.38
CA ALA A 25 -2.31 -20.68 3.03
C ALA A 25 -3.24 -21.66 2.27
N LEU A 26 -3.25 -21.61 0.95
CA LEU A 26 -4.03 -22.51 0.10
C LEU A 26 -3.56 -23.97 0.26
N ILE A 27 -2.26 -24.22 0.26
CA ILE A 27 -1.68 -25.55 0.48
C ILE A 27 -2.10 -26.09 1.86
N LEU A 28 -1.91 -25.28 2.92
CA LEU A 28 -2.29 -25.66 4.28
C LEU A 28 -3.81 -25.90 4.42
N PHE A 29 -4.62 -25.11 3.75
CA PHE A 29 -6.06 -25.27 3.68
C PHE A 29 -6.43 -26.64 3.06
N ILE A 30 -5.82 -27.01 1.93
CA ILE A 30 -6.05 -28.30 1.28
C ILE A 30 -5.65 -29.46 2.19
N PHE A 31 -4.47 -29.38 2.85
CA PHE A 31 -4.01 -30.39 3.80
C PHE A 31 -4.93 -30.51 5.02
N THR A 32 -5.54 -29.42 5.45
CA THR A 32 -6.46 -29.39 6.60
C THR A 32 -7.84 -29.95 6.24
N ILE A 33 -8.32 -29.65 5.03
CA ILE A 33 -9.67 -30.07 4.59
C ILE A 33 -9.71 -31.55 4.16
N TYR A 34 -8.63 -32.05 3.58
CA TYR A 34 -8.56 -33.44 3.08
C TYR A 34 -8.91 -34.49 4.18
N PRO A 35 -8.35 -34.46 5.41
CA PRO A 35 -8.73 -35.37 6.48
C PRO A 35 -10.18 -35.23 6.92
N ILE A 36 -10.75 -34.02 6.88
CA ILE A 36 -12.16 -33.76 7.26
C ILE A 36 -13.10 -34.57 6.36
N PHE A 37 -12.85 -34.60 5.07
CA PHE A 37 -13.68 -35.34 4.11
C PHE A 37 -13.41 -36.85 4.14
N LYS A 38 -12.17 -37.26 4.37
CA LYS A 38 -11.76 -38.67 4.31
C LYS A 38 -12.14 -39.44 5.58
N TYR A 39 -12.09 -38.80 6.73
CA TYR A 39 -12.24 -39.47 8.05
C TYR A 39 -13.33 -38.81 8.89
N ARG A 40 -14.58 -39.25 8.73
CA ARG A 40 -15.75 -38.67 9.42
C ARG A 40 -15.72 -38.79 10.98
N ASN A 41 -14.95 -39.69 11.54
CA ASN A 41 -14.91 -39.99 12.99
C ASN A 41 -13.56 -39.60 13.65
N LEU A 42 -12.86 -38.58 13.15
CA LEU A 42 -11.60 -38.14 13.70
C LEU A 42 -11.79 -37.44 15.08
N LYS A 43 -11.06 -37.94 16.09
CA LYS A 43 -10.82 -37.17 17.29
C LYS A 43 -10.07 -35.89 16.91
N GLY A 44 -10.64 -34.71 17.25
CA GLY A 44 -10.06 -33.43 16.89
C GLY A 44 -10.63 -32.77 15.61
N LEU A 45 -11.73 -33.29 15.07
CA LEU A 45 -12.41 -32.70 13.89
C LEU A 45 -12.73 -31.22 14.07
N SER A 46 -13.12 -30.78 15.27
CA SER A 46 -13.37 -29.37 15.58
C SER A 46 -12.14 -28.50 15.41
N GLY A 47 -10.96 -28.99 15.82
CA GLY A 47 -9.69 -28.28 15.62
C GLY A 47 -9.34 -28.08 14.12
N LEU A 48 -9.56 -29.14 13.31
CA LEU A 48 -9.34 -29.03 11.86
C LEU A 48 -10.29 -28.03 11.20
N ILE A 49 -11.56 -27.99 11.61
CA ILE A 49 -12.54 -27.02 11.10
C ILE A 49 -12.11 -25.59 11.46
N VAL A 50 -11.72 -25.34 12.71
CA VAL A 50 -11.24 -24.02 13.14
C VAL A 50 -10.01 -23.59 12.34
N THR A 51 -9.06 -24.51 12.14
CA THR A 51 -7.86 -24.22 11.33
C THR A 51 -8.21 -23.90 9.88
N ALA A 52 -9.11 -24.66 9.26
CA ALA A 52 -9.58 -24.38 7.92
C ALA A 52 -10.24 -22.99 7.81
N LEU A 53 -11.08 -22.62 8.78
CA LEU A 53 -11.69 -21.29 8.81
C LEU A 53 -10.64 -20.16 8.96
N LEU A 54 -9.63 -20.36 9.79
CA LEU A 54 -8.54 -19.40 9.93
C LEU A 54 -7.76 -19.23 8.61
N MET A 55 -7.51 -20.33 7.87
CA MET A 55 -6.84 -20.24 6.55
C MET A 55 -7.69 -19.45 5.55
N VAL A 56 -9.01 -19.64 5.53
CA VAL A 56 -9.91 -18.84 4.68
C VAL A 56 -9.83 -17.36 5.03
N ILE A 57 -9.84 -17.02 6.31
CA ILE A 57 -9.71 -15.61 6.76
C ILE A 57 -8.37 -15.02 6.31
N ILE A 58 -7.27 -15.79 6.45
CA ILE A 58 -5.95 -15.35 5.99
C ILE A 58 -5.96 -15.09 4.48
N MET A 59 -6.48 -16.01 3.67
CA MET A 59 -6.58 -15.83 2.22
C MET A 59 -7.42 -14.59 1.85
N ILE A 60 -8.54 -14.35 2.52
CA ILE A 60 -9.35 -13.15 2.26
C ILE A 60 -8.55 -11.87 2.57
N ILE A 61 -7.86 -11.82 3.71
CA ILE A 61 -7.08 -10.64 4.12
C ILE A 61 -5.93 -10.37 3.13
N PHE A 62 -5.13 -11.38 2.83
CA PHE A 62 -3.96 -11.21 1.96
C PHE A 62 -4.34 -10.99 0.50
N GLY A 63 -5.39 -11.66 0.00
CA GLY A 63 -5.97 -11.41 -1.31
C GLY A 63 -6.48 -9.98 -1.44
N TYR A 64 -7.16 -9.45 -0.41
CA TYR A 64 -7.58 -8.05 -0.37
C TYR A 64 -6.39 -7.09 -0.37
N LEU A 65 -5.33 -7.39 0.40
CA LEU A 65 -4.10 -6.58 0.40
C LEU A 65 -3.42 -6.56 -0.98
N LEU A 66 -3.43 -7.68 -1.71
CA LEU A 66 -2.93 -7.76 -3.08
C LEU A 66 -3.68 -6.83 -4.03
N VAL A 67 -5.02 -6.81 -3.93
CA VAL A 67 -5.88 -5.92 -4.73
C VAL A 67 -5.58 -4.46 -4.40
N ILE A 68 -5.51 -4.10 -3.11
CA ILE A 68 -5.18 -2.74 -2.67
C ILE A 68 -3.80 -2.33 -3.20
N TYR A 69 -2.80 -3.20 -3.05
CA TYR A 69 -1.43 -2.92 -3.49
C TYR A 69 -1.37 -2.59 -4.98
N ARG A 70 -2.09 -3.34 -5.82
CA ARG A 70 -2.13 -3.11 -7.27
C ARG A 70 -2.96 -1.90 -7.69
N SER A 71 -3.85 -1.44 -6.84
CA SER A 71 -4.74 -0.32 -7.16
C SER A 71 -4.11 1.06 -6.91
N MET A 72 -2.89 1.09 -6.31
CA MET A 72 -2.21 2.35 -6.00
C MET A 72 -1.84 3.10 -7.26
N ARG A 73 -2.29 4.37 -7.34
CA ARG A 73 -1.99 5.28 -8.44
C ARG A 73 -2.13 6.73 -8.01
N TYR A 74 -1.55 7.62 -8.79
CA TYR A 74 -1.54 9.06 -8.60
C TYR A 74 -2.10 9.72 -9.86
N GLU A 75 -3.17 10.49 -9.73
CA GLU A 75 -3.88 11.09 -10.84
C GLU A 75 -3.83 12.62 -10.73
N PHE A 76 -3.31 13.27 -11.76
CA PHE A 76 -3.37 14.72 -11.88
C PHE A 76 -4.68 15.10 -12.55
N ARG A 77 -5.60 15.66 -11.76
CA ARG A 77 -6.91 16.14 -12.23
C ARG A 77 -6.96 17.66 -12.17
N GLU A 78 -8.07 18.25 -12.57
CA GLU A 78 -8.27 19.71 -12.53
C GLU A 78 -8.37 20.24 -11.09
N ASP A 79 -9.01 19.48 -10.22
CA ASP A 79 -9.29 19.84 -8.83
C ASP A 79 -8.12 19.54 -7.87
N GLY A 80 -7.08 18.81 -8.32
CA GLY A 80 -5.93 18.48 -7.49
C GLY A 80 -5.20 17.20 -7.89
N LEU A 81 -4.20 16.85 -7.10
CA LEU A 81 -3.50 15.57 -7.16
C LEU A 81 -4.27 14.54 -6.32
N HIS A 82 -4.82 13.53 -6.98
CA HIS A 82 -5.54 12.42 -6.38
C HIS A 82 -4.61 11.28 -6.05
N LEU A 83 -4.56 10.89 -4.78
CA LEU A 83 -3.82 9.74 -4.29
C LEU A 83 -4.81 8.62 -4.01
N ILE A 84 -4.75 7.55 -4.78
CA ILE A 84 -5.73 6.45 -4.74
C ILE A 84 -5.03 5.16 -4.39
N CYS A 85 -5.60 4.39 -3.45
CA CYS A 85 -5.14 3.06 -3.09
C CYS A 85 -6.29 2.24 -2.50
N GLY A 86 -6.89 1.36 -3.29
CA GLY A 86 -8.09 0.62 -2.90
C GLY A 86 -9.25 1.56 -2.58
N GLY A 87 -9.79 1.43 -1.36
CA GLY A 87 -10.83 2.32 -0.84
C GLY A 87 -10.31 3.64 -0.25
N TYR A 88 -8.99 3.83 -0.19
CA TYR A 88 -8.38 5.07 0.30
C TYR A 88 -8.22 6.06 -0.84
N HIS A 89 -8.71 7.27 -0.64
CA HIS A 89 -8.65 8.34 -1.63
C HIS A 89 -8.45 9.68 -0.91
N ASP A 90 -7.35 10.33 -1.19
CA ASP A 90 -7.07 11.70 -0.73
C ASP A 90 -6.89 12.60 -1.94
N VAL A 91 -7.31 13.85 -1.83
CA VAL A 91 -7.13 14.90 -2.85
C VAL A 91 -6.27 16.00 -2.26
N ILE A 92 -5.18 16.31 -2.92
CA ILE A 92 -4.28 17.41 -2.59
C ILE A 92 -4.55 18.53 -3.59
N LYS A 93 -5.18 19.63 -3.12
CA LYS A 93 -5.36 20.80 -3.96
C LYS A 93 -4.02 21.44 -4.27
N TYR A 94 -3.80 21.85 -5.51
CA TYR A 94 -2.53 22.47 -5.93
C TYR A 94 -2.22 23.75 -5.15
N GLU A 95 -3.23 24.55 -4.82
CA GLU A 95 -3.12 25.78 -4.01
C GLU A 95 -2.69 25.56 -2.54
N ASP A 96 -2.84 24.33 -2.05
CA ASP A 96 -2.44 23.94 -0.69
C ASP A 96 -0.98 23.44 -0.63
N ILE A 97 -0.34 23.14 -1.78
CA ILE A 97 1.02 22.63 -1.84
C ILE A 97 2.01 23.76 -1.58
N GLU A 98 2.81 23.61 -0.54
CA GLU A 98 3.85 24.57 -0.17
C GLU A 98 5.22 24.20 -0.73
N SER A 99 5.55 22.91 -0.66
CA SER A 99 6.84 22.41 -1.16
C SER A 99 6.78 20.90 -1.38
N TRP A 100 7.74 20.40 -2.14
CA TRP A 100 8.01 18.96 -2.28
C TRP A 100 9.50 18.71 -2.32
N GLU A 101 9.89 17.59 -1.75
CA GLU A 101 11.30 17.18 -1.70
C GLU A 101 11.42 15.65 -1.72
N LYS A 102 12.47 15.14 -2.37
CA LYS A 102 12.80 13.72 -2.30
C LYS A 102 13.66 13.46 -1.08
N LYS A 103 13.20 12.57 -0.20
CA LYS A 103 13.82 12.32 1.09
C LYS A 103 13.75 10.84 1.50
N ASN A 104 14.73 10.43 2.29
CA ASN A 104 14.65 9.21 3.05
C ASN A 104 14.11 9.54 4.45
N LEU A 105 12.93 9.02 4.76
CA LEU A 105 12.25 9.26 6.03
C LEU A 105 12.77 8.31 7.10
N VAL A 106 13.05 8.83 8.29
CA VAL A 106 13.57 8.04 9.43
C VAL A 106 12.40 7.37 10.15
N PHE A 107 12.33 6.07 9.95
CA PHE A 107 11.25 5.25 10.48
C PHE A 107 11.31 5.05 11.99
N ASN A 108 10.16 5.18 12.66
CA ASN A 108 9.98 4.77 14.05
C ASN A 108 9.22 3.43 14.13
N PRO A 109 9.89 2.31 14.46
CA PRO A 109 9.26 0.99 14.49
C PRO A 109 8.17 0.85 15.55
N LEU A 110 8.21 1.64 16.61
CA LEU A 110 7.24 1.59 17.71
C LEU A 110 5.94 2.35 17.42
N ALA A 111 5.98 3.31 16.49
CA ALA A 111 4.87 4.22 16.22
C ALA A 111 4.13 3.95 14.90
N SER A 112 4.50 2.93 14.16
CA SER A 112 3.98 2.72 12.80
C SER A 112 3.59 1.28 12.53
N LYS A 113 2.33 1.06 12.19
CA LYS A 113 1.87 -0.21 11.62
C LYS A 113 2.23 -0.26 10.14
N ARG A 114 2.94 -1.30 9.69
CA ARG A 114 3.38 -1.45 8.31
C ARG A 114 3.09 -2.82 7.76
N PHE A 115 2.96 -2.85 6.45
CA PHE A 115 3.02 -4.07 5.68
C PHE A 115 4.34 -4.13 4.89
N PRO A 116 5.01 -5.30 4.77
CA PRO A 116 6.22 -5.41 3.97
C PRO A 116 5.93 -4.95 2.53
N GLY A 117 6.67 -3.92 2.09
CA GLY A 117 6.63 -3.45 0.72
C GLY A 117 5.64 -2.35 0.40
N PHE A 118 4.79 -1.89 1.35
CA PHE A 118 4.06 -0.64 1.14
C PHE A 118 3.66 0.05 2.45
N SER A 119 3.48 1.36 2.37
CA SER A 119 3.02 2.21 3.46
C SER A 119 1.75 2.94 3.02
N LEU A 120 0.67 2.73 3.74
CA LEU A 120 -0.62 3.34 3.47
C LEU A 120 -1.19 3.95 4.74
N GLY A 121 -1.74 5.16 4.62
CA GLY A 121 -2.36 5.87 5.73
C GLY A 121 -1.37 6.68 6.57
N ASN A 122 -1.76 7.04 7.78
CA ASN A 122 -0.95 7.88 8.65
C ASN A 122 0.20 7.09 9.28
N VAL A 123 1.43 7.51 9.01
CA VAL A 123 2.68 6.90 9.51
C VAL A 123 3.50 7.96 10.22
N TYR A 124 4.01 7.65 11.41
CA TYR A 124 4.87 8.55 12.15
C TYR A 124 6.35 8.31 11.83
N TYR A 125 7.05 9.36 11.43
CA TYR A 125 8.49 9.38 11.19
C TYR A 125 9.18 10.26 12.22
N SER A 126 10.38 9.87 12.65
CA SER A 126 11.09 10.58 13.72
C SER A 126 11.57 11.97 13.29
N ASP A 127 11.82 12.16 11.99
CA ASP A 127 12.33 13.40 11.39
C ASP A 127 11.24 14.32 10.83
N GLU A 128 10.08 13.78 10.47
CA GLU A 128 9.01 14.55 9.82
C GLU A 128 7.68 14.55 10.59
N GLY A 129 7.57 13.72 11.65
CA GLY A 129 6.33 13.55 12.38
C GLY A 129 5.30 12.73 11.58
N MET A 130 4.03 13.12 11.65
CA MET A 130 2.95 12.40 10.98
C MET A 130 2.92 12.71 9.47
N VAL A 131 3.04 11.67 8.66
CA VAL A 131 2.97 11.72 7.18
C VAL A 131 1.87 10.79 6.70
N ARG A 132 1.02 11.27 5.81
CA ARG A 132 0.00 10.45 5.13
C ARG A 132 0.63 9.77 3.93
N MET A 133 0.86 8.47 4.04
CA MET A 133 1.61 7.69 3.05
C MET A 133 0.70 7.05 2.01
N TYR A 134 1.12 7.15 0.75
CA TYR A 134 0.66 6.41 -0.42
C TYR A 134 1.89 5.91 -1.17
N ALA A 135 2.63 4.98 -0.56
CA ALA A 135 3.97 4.63 -1.01
C ALA A 135 4.21 3.13 -1.00
N THR A 136 5.00 2.65 -1.93
CA THR A 136 5.46 1.26 -2.03
C THR A 136 6.80 1.03 -1.32
N SER A 137 7.29 2.05 -0.62
CA SER A 137 8.46 1.95 0.26
C SER A 137 8.10 2.39 1.67
N ALA A 138 8.90 1.91 2.60
CA ALA A 138 8.73 2.21 4.02
C ALA A 138 9.24 3.59 4.45
N GLY A 139 9.93 4.29 3.59
CA GLY A 139 10.56 5.58 3.87
C GLY A 139 11.73 5.90 2.96
N SER A 140 12.23 4.94 2.16
CA SER A 140 13.32 5.17 1.22
C SER A 140 12.82 5.82 -0.07
N ASN A 141 13.51 6.84 -0.55
CA ASN A 141 13.20 7.55 -1.80
C ASN A 141 11.73 8.01 -1.89
N VAL A 142 11.21 8.59 -0.81
CA VAL A 142 9.85 9.14 -0.76
C VAL A 142 9.89 10.56 -1.29
N LEU A 143 8.99 10.89 -2.21
CA LEU A 143 8.66 12.26 -2.56
C LEU A 143 7.68 12.77 -1.51
N LEU A 144 8.17 13.62 -0.61
CA LEU A 144 7.40 14.24 0.46
C LEU A 144 6.76 15.52 -0.07
N ILE A 145 5.44 15.59 -0.10
CA ILE A 145 4.66 16.76 -0.49
C ILE A 145 4.13 17.42 0.78
N LYS A 146 4.57 18.63 1.06
CA LYS A 146 4.14 19.41 2.22
C LYS A 146 3.00 20.34 1.80
N THR A 147 1.91 20.29 2.54
CA THR A 147 0.76 21.15 2.33
C THR A 147 0.47 21.95 3.59
N LYS A 148 -0.35 22.98 3.47
CA LYS A 148 -0.83 23.81 4.61
C LYS A 148 -1.43 22.99 5.75
N LYS A 149 -1.98 21.80 5.46
CA LYS A 149 -2.72 20.99 6.44
C LYS A 149 -1.94 19.78 6.93
N ARG A 150 -1.19 19.11 6.05
CA ARG A 150 -0.49 17.86 6.36
C ARG A 150 0.61 17.56 5.35
N LYS A 151 1.36 16.53 5.63
CA LYS A 151 2.41 16.00 4.73
C LYS A 151 1.94 14.71 4.08
N TYR A 152 2.24 14.56 2.79
CA TYR A 152 1.95 13.35 2.02
C TYR A 152 3.24 12.75 1.51
N GLY A 153 3.34 11.42 1.57
CA GLY A 153 4.49 10.69 1.03
C GLY A 153 4.05 9.79 -0.12
N VAL A 154 4.65 9.98 -1.28
CA VAL A 154 4.41 9.19 -2.49
C VAL A 154 5.71 8.63 -3.06
N THR A 155 5.64 7.55 -3.82
CA THR A 155 6.81 6.90 -4.45
C THR A 155 6.49 6.61 -5.92
N PRO A 156 6.46 7.64 -6.81
CA PRO A 156 6.27 7.42 -8.23
C PRO A 156 7.36 6.49 -8.79
N ASP A 157 7.07 5.79 -9.89
CA ASP A 157 8.07 4.95 -10.54
C ASP A 157 9.27 5.83 -10.95
N PRO A 158 10.52 5.45 -10.65
CA PRO A 158 11.70 6.22 -11.03
C PRO A 158 11.81 6.56 -12.52
N LYS A 159 11.19 5.76 -13.39
CA LYS A 159 11.13 6.02 -14.83
C LYS A 159 10.26 7.23 -15.19
N ASP A 160 9.24 7.48 -14.36
CA ASP A 160 8.28 8.55 -14.57
C ASP A 160 8.39 9.67 -13.53
N GLU A 161 9.31 9.57 -12.57
CA GLU A 161 9.47 10.50 -11.45
C GLU A 161 9.73 11.94 -11.94
N GLU A 162 10.60 12.11 -12.93
CA GLU A 162 10.85 13.44 -13.51
C GLU A 162 9.62 14.04 -14.18
N LYS A 163 8.83 13.22 -14.88
CA LYS A 163 7.57 13.65 -15.50
C LYS A 163 6.54 14.02 -14.44
N PHE A 164 6.47 13.22 -13.35
CA PHE A 164 5.61 13.48 -12.21
C PHE A 164 5.93 14.84 -11.59
N ILE A 165 7.21 15.13 -11.32
CA ILE A 165 7.65 16.39 -10.72
C ILE A 165 7.37 17.56 -11.67
N LYS A 166 7.66 17.44 -12.96
CA LYS A 166 7.37 18.49 -13.96
C LYS A 166 5.87 18.82 -14.04
N GLU A 167 5.01 17.79 -14.00
CA GLU A 167 3.56 18.00 -14.02
C GLU A 167 3.07 18.64 -12.71
N LEU A 168 3.64 18.25 -11.57
CA LEU A 168 3.37 18.89 -10.28
C LEU A 168 3.75 20.37 -10.28
N GLU A 169 4.97 20.70 -10.77
CA GLU A 169 5.42 22.09 -10.90
C GLU A 169 4.52 22.93 -11.80
N LYS A 170 4.11 22.38 -12.95
CA LYS A 170 3.22 23.05 -13.88
C LYS A 170 1.87 23.38 -13.27
N LYS A 171 1.30 22.43 -12.50
CA LYS A 171 -0.02 22.57 -11.88
C LYS A 171 -0.03 23.49 -10.64
N VAL A 172 1.08 23.55 -9.90
CA VAL A 172 1.21 24.44 -8.71
C VAL A 172 1.52 25.88 -9.11
N LYS A 173 2.16 26.13 -10.27
CA LYS A 173 2.51 27.49 -10.75
C LYS A 173 1.40 28.15 -11.57
N ASN A 174 0.39 27.42 -11.98
CA ASN A 174 -0.78 27.95 -12.71
C ASN A 174 -1.94 28.23 -11.76
#